data_b1e96bcddf99e24f7196aa82a01a3c47
#
_entry.id   b1e96bcddf99e24f7196aa82a01a3c47
#
_cell.length_a   1.000
_cell.length_b   1.000
_cell.length_c   1.000
_cell.angle_alpha   90.00
_cell.angle_beta   90.00
_cell.angle_gamma   90.00
#
_symmetry.space_group_name_H-M   'P 1'
#
loop_
_entity.id
_entity.type
_entity.pdbx_description
1 polymer ?
#
loop_
_entity_poly.entity_id
_entity_poly.type
_entity_poly.pdbx_seq_one_letter_code
_entity_poly.pdbx_strand_id
1 'polypeptide(L)'
;MTSKRLVYLPLGGAGEIGMNAYLYGYGAPDKERFILVDLGVTFPDMDGSPGVDLILPDITWLKERADRLDAIFVTHAHEDHVGAVAHFYGDLAAPVYARAFTANIARRKMAELGHPEDAVRTCSAWPEQVTAGPFKVGFLPISHSIPESGALVIDTPDGRVIHTGDFKLDPTPVVGEPFDPGLWAEVCKDGVRALVCDSTNVFSPDPGRSELSLGPALEELVAGAAGMVVATTFASNVARVKTLAEAGHRAGRSIVLLGRAMERMVEAARETGVLSGFPTTISDEAARDIPRENLMLLVTGSQGERRAASAQLARGKYRGIQMKEGDMFLFSSKTIPGNERGVIRVINQFSEMGVDVVDDSSGKYHVSGHANRPDIERMHDIVRPQMVIPMHGEHRHLREHARLATERGYQSAVVVNGMMMDLSGNAPSVAEYVETGRTYLDGSVKIGALDGIIRDRIRMALNGHVTVTVILDEQDEPLGEPWCDTVGLAETGRSNALLVEVLEEDLSQFLGRAGDKTLRDDDKLEEALRRTARQTAQAEIGKKPEVTVVISRMR
;
A
#
# COMPACT_ATOMS: atom_id res chain seq x y z
N MET A 1 27.62 28.68 18.64
CA MET A 1 27.46 27.61 17.65
C MET A 1 26.22 26.86 18.07
N THR A 2 25.20 26.77 17.22
CA THR A 2 24.02 25.93 17.45
C THR A 2 24.49 24.48 17.59
N SER A 3 24.07 23.77 18.65
CA SER A 3 24.43 22.36 18.86
C SER A 3 23.88 21.52 17.71
N LYS A 4 24.65 20.53 17.27
CA LYS A 4 24.14 19.52 16.33
C LYS A 4 23.07 18.69 17.03
N ARG A 5 22.11 18.18 16.26
CA ARG A 5 21.01 17.34 16.76
C ARG A 5 20.81 16.12 15.86
N LEU A 6 20.31 15.05 16.45
CA LEU A 6 19.80 13.88 15.75
C LEU A 6 18.28 14.02 15.68
N VAL A 7 17.74 14.06 14.47
CA VAL A 7 16.29 14.18 14.27
C VAL A 7 15.71 12.95 13.55
N TYR A 8 14.45 12.66 13.85
CA TYR A 8 13.61 11.67 13.20
C TYR A 8 12.35 12.36 12.66
N LEU A 9 12.02 12.15 11.39
CA LEU A 9 10.87 12.75 10.74
C LEU A 9 10.16 11.70 9.86
N PRO A 10 8.99 11.19 10.25
CA PRO A 10 8.17 10.40 9.36
C PRO A 10 7.46 11.30 8.34
N LEU A 11 7.55 10.95 7.06
CA LEU A 11 6.78 11.54 5.97
C LEU A 11 5.58 10.66 5.58
N GLY A 12 5.60 9.38 5.98
CA GLY A 12 4.56 8.39 5.79
C GLY A 12 4.73 7.24 6.78
N GLY A 13 3.66 6.44 7.01
CA GLY A 13 3.70 5.25 7.86
C GLY A 13 3.55 5.52 9.37
N ALA A 14 3.34 6.75 9.79
CA ALA A 14 3.14 7.11 11.20
C ALA A 14 1.79 7.81 11.41
N GLY A 15 0.85 7.10 12.04
CA GLY A 15 -0.56 7.48 12.12
C GLY A 15 -1.43 6.87 11.02
N GLU A 16 -0.83 6.06 10.18
CA GLU A 16 -1.45 5.27 9.11
C GLU A 16 -0.64 3.99 8.86
N ILE A 17 -1.18 3.06 8.08
CA ILE A 17 -0.48 1.85 7.62
C ILE A 17 -0.23 2.00 6.12
N GLY A 18 1.03 1.79 5.71
CA GLY A 18 1.49 1.97 4.33
C GLY A 18 2.21 3.30 4.09
N MET A 19 2.71 3.50 2.89
CA MET A 19 3.50 4.67 2.47
C MET A 19 4.69 4.97 3.40
N ASN A 20 5.35 3.92 3.91
CA ASN A 20 6.43 4.08 4.88
C ASN A 20 7.57 4.92 4.29
N ALA A 21 7.91 6.01 4.97
CA ALA A 21 8.98 6.92 4.59
C ALA A 21 9.49 7.67 5.84
N TYR A 22 10.69 7.32 6.30
CA TYR A 22 11.22 7.81 7.57
C TYR A 22 12.59 8.44 7.39
N LEU A 23 12.72 9.72 7.71
CA LEU A 23 13.99 10.45 7.65
C LEU A 23 14.71 10.44 8.98
N TYR A 24 16.01 10.23 8.92
CA TYR A 24 16.93 10.52 10.00
C TYR A 24 17.88 11.62 9.56
N GLY A 25 17.99 12.67 10.36
CA GLY A 25 18.85 13.82 10.10
C GLY A 25 19.86 14.04 11.20
N TYR A 26 21.10 14.41 10.84
CA TYR A 26 22.12 14.80 11.79
C TYR A 26 22.84 16.08 11.35
N GLY A 27 22.88 17.07 12.22
CA GLY A 27 23.56 18.35 11.95
C GLY A 27 23.04 19.48 12.82
N ALA A 28 23.51 20.70 12.54
CA ALA A 28 22.89 21.89 13.09
C ALA A 28 21.50 22.10 12.46
N PRO A 29 20.54 22.71 13.18
CA PRO A 29 19.23 23.04 12.59
C PRO A 29 19.37 23.71 11.21
N ASP A 30 18.53 23.27 10.26
CA ASP A 30 18.51 23.66 8.84
C ASP A 30 19.77 23.30 8.02
N LYS A 31 20.69 22.51 8.60
CA LYS A 31 21.92 22.02 7.95
C LYS A 31 22.15 20.52 8.17
N GLU A 32 21.12 19.82 8.57
CA GLU A 32 21.20 18.38 8.74
C GLU A 32 21.47 17.69 7.41
N ARG A 33 22.32 16.65 7.43
CA ARG A 33 22.41 15.64 6.38
C ARG A 33 21.40 14.56 6.70
N PHE A 34 20.81 13.95 5.69
CA PHE A 34 19.72 13.00 5.85
C PHE A 34 20.01 11.64 5.24
N ILE A 35 19.43 10.60 5.83
CA ILE A 35 19.14 9.32 5.20
C ILE A 35 17.63 9.09 5.24
N LEU A 36 17.11 8.43 4.21
CA LEU A 36 15.72 7.99 4.15
C LEU A 36 15.65 6.49 4.37
N VAL A 37 14.77 6.04 5.23
CA VAL A 37 14.45 4.63 5.47
C VAL A 37 13.07 4.35 4.91
N ASP A 38 13.03 3.43 3.95
CA ASP A 38 11.86 3.07 3.16
C ASP A 38 11.28 4.23 2.32
N LEU A 39 10.60 3.86 1.26
CA LEU A 39 9.84 4.76 0.41
C LEU A 39 8.75 3.96 -0.28
N GLY A 40 7.65 3.79 0.41
CA GLY A 40 6.58 2.89 0.06
C GLY A 40 5.35 3.56 -0.53
N VAL A 41 4.38 2.74 -0.89
CA VAL A 41 3.06 3.17 -1.39
C VAL A 41 1.96 2.68 -0.47
N THR A 42 0.75 3.22 -0.67
CA THR A 42 -0.49 2.55 -0.25
C THR A 42 -1.44 2.49 -1.43
N PHE A 43 -2.51 1.70 -1.28
CA PHE A 43 -3.45 1.47 -2.36
C PHE A 43 -4.71 2.31 -2.19
N PRO A 44 -5.26 2.82 -3.31
CA PRO A 44 -6.49 3.61 -3.28
C PRO A 44 -7.70 2.73 -2.97
N ASP A 45 -8.71 3.35 -2.39
CA ASP A 45 -10.06 2.80 -2.29
C ASP A 45 -11.05 3.60 -3.15
N MET A 46 -12.23 3.02 -3.41
CA MET A 46 -13.23 3.66 -4.27
C MET A 46 -13.98 4.79 -3.57
N ASP A 47 -13.95 4.84 -2.24
CA ASP A 47 -14.67 5.85 -1.48
C ASP A 47 -13.83 7.13 -1.30
N GLY A 48 -12.53 6.96 -1.04
CA GLY A 48 -11.60 8.07 -0.76
C GLY A 48 -10.78 8.56 -1.95
N SER A 49 -10.49 7.67 -2.91
CA SER A 49 -9.57 7.97 -4.03
C SER A 49 -9.95 7.25 -5.33
N PRO A 50 -11.17 7.46 -5.86
CA PRO A 50 -11.66 6.75 -7.03
C PRO A 50 -10.80 7.01 -8.27
N GLY A 51 -10.41 5.91 -8.95
CA GLY A 51 -9.64 5.96 -10.20
C GLY A 51 -8.15 6.25 -10.05
N VAL A 52 -7.64 6.41 -8.84
CA VAL A 52 -6.19 6.49 -8.57
C VAL A 52 -5.56 5.11 -8.67
N ASP A 53 -4.34 5.01 -9.17
CA ASP A 53 -3.61 3.74 -9.29
C ASP A 53 -2.79 3.42 -8.03
N LEU A 54 -2.08 4.41 -7.49
CA LEU A 54 -1.27 4.30 -6.26
C LEU A 54 -1.33 5.60 -5.46
N ILE A 55 -1.12 5.48 -4.16
CA ILE A 55 -0.93 6.62 -3.26
C ILE A 55 0.50 6.59 -2.72
N LEU A 56 1.19 7.70 -2.84
CA LEU A 56 2.59 7.92 -2.51
C LEU A 56 2.67 8.96 -1.38
N PRO A 57 3.71 8.92 -0.52
CA PRO A 57 3.94 10.00 0.43
C PRO A 57 4.22 11.33 -0.29
N ASP A 58 3.85 12.43 0.33
CA ASP A 58 4.30 13.75 -0.13
C ASP A 58 5.74 13.96 0.32
N ILE A 59 6.65 14.04 -0.64
CA ILE A 59 8.08 14.28 -0.40
C ILE A 59 8.53 15.70 -0.73
N THR A 60 7.61 16.65 -0.88
CA THR A 60 7.93 18.03 -1.30
C THR A 60 8.98 18.65 -0.40
N TRP A 61 8.84 18.53 0.91
CA TRP A 61 9.82 19.03 1.88
C TRP A 61 11.21 18.40 1.69
N LEU A 62 11.29 17.10 1.41
CA LEU A 62 12.56 16.41 1.17
C LEU A 62 13.14 16.76 -0.20
N LYS A 63 12.30 16.89 -1.22
CA LYS A 63 12.71 17.25 -2.58
C LYS A 63 13.43 18.60 -2.61
N GLU A 64 12.97 19.59 -1.84
CA GLU A 64 13.64 20.88 -1.67
C GLU A 64 15.03 20.79 -1.00
N ARG A 65 15.34 19.64 -0.40
CA ARG A 65 16.54 19.32 0.36
C ARG A 65 17.28 18.10 -0.18
N ALA A 66 17.00 17.70 -1.41
CA ALA A 66 17.55 16.48 -2.02
C ALA A 66 19.10 16.47 -2.05
N ASP A 67 19.73 17.64 -2.15
CA ASP A 67 21.19 17.82 -2.05
C ASP A 67 21.78 17.41 -0.68
N ARG A 68 20.94 17.29 0.34
CA ARG A 68 21.31 16.86 1.69
C ARG A 68 20.97 15.41 1.99
N LEU A 69 20.32 14.70 1.05
CA LEU A 69 20.01 13.27 1.18
C LEU A 69 21.22 12.43 0.74
N ASP A 70 21.83 11.71 1.67
CA ASP A 70 23.02 10.91 1.42
C ASP A 70 22.71 9.51 0.86
N ALA A 71 21.59 8.91 1.28
CA ALA A 71 21.19 7.57 0.86
C ALA A 71 19.71 7.27 1.20
N ILE A 72 19.18 6.25 0.51
CA ILE A 72 17.90 5.61 0.80
C ILE A 72 18.19 4.17 1.20
N PHE A 73 17.66 3.70 2.33
CA PHE A 73 17.78 2.32 2.81
C PHE A 73 16.40 1.67 2.79
N VAL A 74 16.26 0.52 2.14
CA VAL A 74 14.98 -0.19 2.08
C VAL A 74 15.06 -1.45 2.94
N THR A 75 14.22 -1.52 3.96
CA THR A 75 14.22 -2.59 4.97
C THR A 75 13.81 -3.94 4.38
N HIS A 76 12.80 -3.95 3.52
CA HIS A 76 12.29 -5.15 2.85
C HIS A 76 11.43 -4.80 1.62
N ALA A 77 11.03 -5.84 0.85
CA ALA A 77 10.46 -5.66 -0.48
C ALA A 77 8.92 -5.59 -0.53
N HIS A 78 8.21 -5.34 0.58
CA HIS A 78 6.78 -5.04 0.52
C HIS A 78 6.52 -3.71 -0.18
N GLU A 79 5.38 -3.59 -0.86
CA GLU A 79 5.03 -2.41 -1.65
C GLU A 79 4.95 -1.13 -0.80
N ASP A 80 4.51 -1.24 0.43
CA ASP A 80 4.42 -0.12 1.37
C ASP A 80 5.78 0.30 1.96
N HIS A 81 6.89 -0.33 1.54
CA HIS A 81 8.27 0.02 1.87
C HIS A 81 9.14 0.32 0.64
N VAL A 82 8.95 -0.39 -0.48
CA VAL A 82 9.79 -0.22 -1.69
C VAL A 82 9.03 0.41 -2.86
N GLY A 83 7.70 0.43 -2.80
CA GLY A 83 6.84 0.70 -3.95
C GLY A 83 7.02 2.08 -4.60
N ALA A 84 7.39 3.10 -3.84
CA ALA A 84 7.56 4.46 -4.34
C ALA A 84 9.01 4.81 -4.74
N VAL A 85 9.99 3.94 -4.47
CA VAL A 85 11.41 4.21 -4.76
C VAL A 85 11.63 4.64 -6.21
N ALA A 86 11.15 3.86 -7.16
CA ALA A 86 11.31 4.16 -8.57
C ALA A 86 10.52 5.41 -9.01
N HIS A 87 9.37 5.68 -8.39
CA HIS A 87 8.55 6.86 -8.71
C HIS A 87 9.22 8.19 -8.31
N PHE A 88 10.05 8.17 -7.26
CA PHE A 88 10.71 9.35 -6.75
C PHE A 88 12.22 9.41 -6.98
N TYR A 89 12.80 8.37 -7.60
CA TYR A 89 14.24 8.33 -7.85
C TYR A 89 14.73 9.56 -8.64
N GLY A 90 14.01 9.98 -9.66
CA GLY A 90 14.36 11.16 -10.45
C GLY A 90 14.31 12.48 -9.65
N ASP A 91 13.49 12.55 -8.62
CA ASP A 91 13.36 13.73 -7.75
C ASP A 91 14.46 13.76 -6.65
N LEU A 92 14.88 12.59 -6.16
CA LEU A 92 15.80 12.45 -5.02
C LEU A 92 17.24 12.14 -5.43
N ALA A 93 17.44 11.38 -6.51
CA ALA A 93 18.72 11.01 -7.12
C ALA A 93 19.79 10.48 -6.12
N ALA A 94 19.35 9.86 -5.02
CA ALA A 94 20.21 9.29 -3.98
C ALA A 94 20.42 7.79 -4.21
N PRO A 95 21.60 7.21 -3.84
CA PRO A 95 21.82 5.78 -3.92
C PRO A 95 20.86 5.02 -3.00
N VAL A 96 20.34 3.90 -3.51
CA VAL A 96 19.42 3.02 -2.78
C VAL A 96 20.18 1.79 -2.31
N TYR A 97 20.04 1.44 -1.03
CA TYR A 97 20.69 0.29 -0.42
C TYR A 97 19.65 -0.69 0.13
N ALA A 98 19.82 -1.97 -0.16
CA ALA A 98 18.93 -3.03 0.32
C ALA A 98 19.63 -4.39 0.35
N ARG A 99 19.04 -5.36 1.06
CA ARG A 99 19.44 -6.77 1.01
C ARG A 99 19.14 -7.35 -0.38
N ALA A 100 19.74 -8.48 -0.73
CA ALA A 100 19.75 -9.03 -2.09
C ALA A 100 18.36 -9.22 -2.69
N PHE A 101 17.44 -9.83 -1.98
CA PHE A 101 16.06 -10.03 -2.45
C PHE A 101 15.34 -8.69 -2.69
N THR A 102 15.40 -7.78 -1.72
CA THR A 102 14.80 -6.45 -1.82
C THR A 102 15.44 -5.64 -2.95
N ALA A 103 16.76 -5.71 -3.11
CA ALA A 103 17.46 -5.03 -4.19
C ALA A 103 17.05 -5.57 -5.58
N ASN A 104 16.82 -6.89 -5.72
CA ASN A 104 16.31 -7.47 -6.97
C ASN A 104 14.93 -6.89 -7.32
N ILE A 105 14.00 -6.85 -6.36
CA ILE A 105 12.67 -6.27 -6.57
C ILE A 105 12.75 -4.77 -6.90
N ALA A 106 13.58 -4.01 -6.17
CA ALA A 106 13.76 -2.58 -6.40
C ALA A 106 14.33 -2.30 -7.80
N ARG A 107 15.33 -3.07 -8.26
CA ARG A 107 15.89 -2.94 -9.62
C ARG A 107 14.85 -3.19 -10.70
N ARG A 108 14.02 -4.22 -10.55
CA ARG A 108 12.91 -4.48 -11.50
C ARG A 108 11.96 -3.28 -11.58
N LYS A 109 11.62 -2.66 -10.45
CA LYS A 109 10.80 -1.44 -10.42
C LYS A 109 11.50 -0.23 -11.06
N MET A 110 12.81 -0.08 -10.83
CA MET A 110 13.62 0.96 -11.47
C MET A 110 13.62 0.79 -12.99
N ALA A 111 13.85 -0.43 -13.49
CA ALA A 111 13.83 -0.76 -14.91
C ALA A 111 12.45 -0.50 -15.56
N GLU A 112 11.35 -0.84 -14.88
CA GLU A 112 9.98 -0.59 -15.35
C GLU A 112 9.70 0.91 -15.62
N LEU A 113 10.36 1.82 -14.87
CA LEU A 113 10.24 3.26 -15.05
C LEU A 113 11.43 3.90 -15.80
N GLY A 114 12.33 3.09 -16.37
CA GLY A 114 13.46 3.56 -17.17
C GLY A 114 14.59 4.20 -16.36
N HIS A 115 14.69 3.89 -15.07
CA HIS A 115 15.78 4.34 -14.20
C HIS A 115 16.95 3.36 -14.18
N PRO A 116 18.18 3.81 -13.86
CA PRO A 116 19.35 2.94 -13.82
C PRO A 116 19.25 1.94 -12.65
N GLU A 117 19.38 0.65 -12.97
CA GLU A 117 19.30 -0.43 -11.97
C GLU A 117 20.50 -0.43 -11.01
N ASP A 118 21.66 0.05 -11.43
CA ASP A 118 22.89 0.17 -10.63
C ASP A 118 22.81 1.24 -9.53
N ALA A 119 21.80 2.11 -9.58
CA ALA A 119 21.45 2.99 -8.46
C ALA A 119 21.04 2.20 -7.20
N VAL A 120 20.55 0.96 -7.38
CA VAL A 120 20.21 0.05 -6.28
C VAL A 120 21.39 -0.85 -5.96
N ARG A 121 21.98 -0.66 -4.78
CA ARG A 121 23.17 -1.36 -4.29
C ARG A 121 22.78 -2.45 -3.30
N THR A 122 23.33 -3.65 -3.50
CA THR A 122 23.10 -4.77 -2.58
C THR A 122 24.06 -4.67 -1.40
N CYS A 123 23.52 -4.89 -0.20
CA CYS A 123 24.27 -4.97 1.06
C CYS A 123 24.17 -6.36 1.67
N SER A 124 25.23 -6.78 2.34
CA SER A 124 25.19 -7.98 3.18
C SER A 124 24.51 -7.69 4.52
N ALA A 125 24.22 -8.74 5.29
CA ALA A 125 23.77 -8.60 6.66
C ALA A 125 24.86 -8.02 7.54
N TRP A 126 24.44 -7.51 8.72
CA TRP A 126 25.37 -7.17 9.79
C TRP A 126 26.48 -8.25 9.96
N PRO A 127 27.77 -7.86 10.15
CA PRO A 127 28.26 -6.53 10.58
C PRO A 127 28.64 -5.56 9.45
N GLU A 128 28.34 -5.86 8.16
CA GLU A 128 28.61 -4.89 7.09
C GLU A 128 27.80 -3.60 7.32
N GLN A 129 28.47 -2.46 7.13
CA GLN A 129 27.85 -1.13 7.25
C GLN A 129 28.19 -0.24 6.05
N VAL A 130 27.22 0.55 5.63
CA VAL A 130 27.35 1.60 4.62
C VAL A 130 27.53 2.93 5.33
N THR A 131 28.54 3.71 4.91
CA THR A 131 28.69 5.10 5.36
C THR A 131 27.93 6.02 4.42
N ALA A 132 26.99 6.79 4.98
CA ALA A 132 26.18 7.76 4.29
C ALA A 132 26.20 9.09 5.08
N GLY A 133 27.00 10.04 4.65
CA GLY A 133 27.24 11.29 5.39
C GLY A 133 27.72 11.03 6.82
N PRO A 134 27.00 11.55 7.84
CA PRO A 134 27.35 11.33 9.25
C PRO A 134 26.87 9.96 9.81
N PHE A 135 26.20 9.14 8.99
CA PHE A 135 25.61 7.87 9.39
C PHE A 135 26.46 6.67 8.97
N LYS A 136 26.45 5.62 9.80
CA LYS A 136 26.86 4.27 9.40
C LYS A 136 25.66 3.35 9.60
N VAL A 137 25.22 2.70 8.53
CA VAL A 137 24.00 1.91 8.52
C VAL A 137 24.27 0.47 8.16
N GLY A 138 23.85 -0.48 8.98
CA GLY A 138 23.93 -1.91 8.73
C GLY A 138 22.58 -2.60 8.81
N PHE A 139 22.39 -3.65 8.01
CA PHE A 139 21.17 -4.45 7.99
C PHE A 139 21.26 -5.59 9.00
N LEU A 140 20.52 -5.50 10.10
CA LEU A 140 20.44 -6.54 11.12
C LEU A 140 19.31 -7.52 10.76
N PRO A 141 19.61 -8.83 10.56
CA PRO A 141 18.58 -9.80 10.19
C PRO A 141 17.44 -9.84 11.18
N ILE A 142 16.22 -9.86 10.65
CA ILE A 142 14.98 -10.03 11.39
C ILE A 142 13.96 -10.76 10.52
N SER A 143 13.07 -11.55 11.13
CA SER A 143 12.04 -12.26 10.38
C SER A 143 10.83 -11.38 10.10
N HIS A 144 10.20 -11.60 8.97
CA HIS A 144 8.91 -11.02 8.58
C HIS A 144 8.17 -12.00 7.64
N SER A 145 7.09 -11.57 7.00
CA SER A 145 6.38 -12.37 5.98
C SER A 145 7.00 -12.30 4.58
N ILE A 146 8.19 -11.76 4.46
CA ILE A 146 8.96 -11.67 3.20
C ILE A 146 10.44 -11.99 3.48
N PRO A 147 11.18 -12.60 2.52
CA PRO A 147 12.58 -12.94 2.72
C PRO A 147 13.48 -11.73 2.94
N GLU A 148 14.57 -11.95 3.69
CA GLU A 148 15.65 -10.99 3.93
C GLU A 148 15.17 -9.64 4.48
N SER A 149 14.11 -9.62 5.29
CA SER A 149 13.75 -8.42 6.05
C SER A 149 14.92 -8.02 6.97
N GLY A 150 15.25 -6.75 7.00
CA GLY A 150 16.37 -6.23 7.76
C GLY A 150 15.96 -5.02 8.60
N ALA A 151 16.13 -5.13 9.92
CA ALA A 151 16.16 -3.95 10.76
C ALA A 151 17.44 -3.16 10.46
N LEU A 152 17.41 -1.85 10.67
CA LEU A 152 18.59 -1.01 10.46
C LEU A 152 19.25 -0.64 11.79
N VAL A 153 20.56 -0.87 11.87
CA VAL A 153 21.43 -0.32 12.89
C VAL A 153 22.00 0.98 12.33
N ILE A 154 21.58 2.10 12.87
CA ILE A 154 21.95 3.45 12.41
C ILE A 154 22.85 4.07 13.47
N ASP A 155 24.16 4.03 13.23
CA ASP A 155 25.15 4.66 14.10
C ASP A 155 25.30 6.13 13.70
N THR A 156 25.20 7.00 14.69
CA THR A 156 25.34 8.46 14.56
C THR A 156 26.31 8.99 15.61
N PRO A 157 26.84 10.22 15.47
CA PRO A 157 27.65 10.82 16.52
C PRO A 157 26.94 10.98 17.88
N ASP A 158 25.60 11.02 17.89
CA ASP A 158 24.77 11.14 19.12
C ASP A 158 24.29 9.79 19.67
N GLY A 159 24.73 8.68 19.08
CA GLY A 159 24.42 7.32 19.51
C GLY A 159 23.73 6.48 18.46
N ARG A 160 23.44 5.23 18.82
CA ARG A 160 22.85 4.22 17.95
C ARG A 160 21.33 4.30 17.97
N VAL A 161 20.71 4.28 16.80
CA VAL A 161 19.28 4.06 16.61
C VAL A 161 19.06 2.68 16.00
N ILE A 162 18.07 1.96 16.47
CA ILE A 162 17.57 0.74 15.84
C ILE A 162 16.21 1.05 15.23
N HIS A 163 16.09 0.84 13.92
CA HIS A 163 14.82 0.93 13.18
C HIS A 163 14.43 -0.48 12.78
N THR A 164 13.33 -1.01 13.34
CA THR A 164 13.01 -2.43 13.16
C THR A 164 12.59 -2.78 11.73
N GLY A 165 12.06 -1.81 10.95
CA GLY A 165 11.18 -2.17 9.85
C GLY A 165 10.00 -2.99 10.38
N ASP A 166 9.31 -3.70 9.50
CA ASP A 166 8.28 -4.65 9.87
C ASP A 166 8.91 -5.95 10.34
N PHE A 167 8.43 -6.50 11.44
CA PHE A 167 9.09 -7.67 12.01
C PHE A 167 8.18 -8.61 12.79
N LYS A 168 8.65 -9.85 12.95
CA LYS A 168 8.24 -10.81 13.95
C LYS A 168 9.45 -11.53 14.55
N LEU A 169 9.30 -12.15 15.71
CA LEU A 169 10.39 -12.90 16.35
C LEU A 169 10.25 -14.39 16.02
N ASP A 170 10.57 -14.76 14.77
CA ASP A 170 10.43 -16.14 14.29
C ASP A 170 11.78 -16.89 14.28
N PRO A 171 11.97 -17.91 15.14
CA PRO A 171 13.19 -18.70 15.14
C PRO A 171 13.24 -19.74 13.99
N THR A 172 12.14 -19.98 13.29
CA THR A 172 12.02 -20.97 12.22
C THR A 172 11.16 -20.45 11.05
N PRO A 173 11.67 -19.43 10.31
CA PRO A 173 10.86 -18.68 9.34
C PRO A 173 10.60 -19.42 8.01
N VAL A 174 11.10 -20.66 7.82
CA VAL A 174 11.01 -21.48 6.60
C VAL A 174 11.84 -20.93 5.43
N VAL A 175 11.85 -19.61 5.22
CA VAL A 175 12.67 -18.91 4.21
C VAL A 175 13.26 -17.67 4.86
N GLY A 176 14.52 -17.40 4.59
CA GLY A 176 15.26 -16.30 5.19
C GLY A 176 15.97 -16.68 6.49
N GLU A 177 16.51 -15.68 7.16
CA GLU A 177 17.30 -15.85 8.37
C GLU A 177 16.39 -15.93 9.60
N PRO A 178 16.69 -16.86 10.56
CA PRO A 178 15.95 -16.92 11.81
C PRO A 178 16.26 -15.69 12.67
N PHE A 179 15.31 -15.29 13.51
CA PHE A 179 15.58 -14.30 14.54
C PHE A 179 16.56 -14.85 15.57
N ASP A 180 17.69 -14.15 15.74
CA ASP A 180 18.73 -14.49 16.71
C ASP A 180 18.80 -13.45 17.84
N PRO A 181 18.21 -13.73 19.01
CA PRO A 181 18.22 -12.80 20.14
C PRO A 181 19.63 -12.55 20.69
N GLY A 182 20.58 -13.50 20.51
CA GLY A 182 21.97 -13.33 20.93
C GLY A 182 22.69 -12.29 20.10
N LEU A 183 22.56 -12.36 18.77
CA LEU A 183 23.10 -11.36 17.85
C LEU A 183 22.51 -9.96 18.17
N TRP A 184 21.22 -9.87 18.39
CA TRP A 184 20.55 -8.59 18.72
C TRP A 184 21.05 -8.01 20.03
N ALA A 185 21.17 -8.84 21.08
CA ALA A 185 21.71 -8.41 22.36
C ALA A 185 23.18 -7.93 22.24
N GLU A 186 24.00 -8.61 21.46
CA GLU A 186 25.39 -8.21 21.20
C GLU A 186 25.48 -6.87 20.45
N VAL A 187 24.64 -6.66 19.44
CA VAL A 187 24.57 -5.39 18.68
C VAL A 187 24.14 -4.24 19.58
N CYS A 188 23.25 -4.48 20.54
CA CYS A 188 22.69 -3.45 21.42
C CYS A 188 23.47 -3.23 22.74
N LYS A 189 24.50 -4.04 23.05
CA LYS A 189 25.17 -4.04 24.36
C LYS A 189 25.80 -2.71 24.77
N ASP A 190 26.28 -1.93 23.80
CA ASP A 190 26.94 -0.64 24.06
C ASP A 190 25.94 0.53 24.23
N GLY A 191 24.64 0.20 24.24
CA GLY A 191 23.54 1.13 24.42
C GLY A 191 22.88 1.57 23.11
N VAL A 192 21.57 1.74 23.18
CA VAL A 192 20.73 2.20 22.08
C VAL A 192 20.01 3.48 22.50
N ARG A 193 20.17 4.53 21.71
CA ARG A 193 19.55 5.85 21.91
C ARG A 193 18.04 5.76 21.72
N ALA A 194 17.62 5.22 20.59
CA ALA A 194 16.22 5.08 20.24
C ALA A 194 15.95 3.76 19.54
N LEU A 195 14.83 3.14 19.88
CA LEU A 195 14.21 2.05 19.13
C LEU A 195 12.99 2.60 18.42
N VAL A 196 13.04 2.69 17.08
CA VAL A 196 11.90 3.01 16.21
C VAL A 196 11.29 1.68 15.78
N CYS A 197 10.04 1.40 16.21
CA CYS A 197 9.52 0.04 16.30
C CYS A 197 8.10 -0.10 15.72
N ASP A 198 7.89 -1.14 14.91
CA ASP A 198 6.60 -1.54 14.36
C ASP A 198 5.51 -1.68 15.44
N SER A 199 4.32 -1.16 15.16
CA SER A 199 3.19 -1.12 16.08
C SER A 199 1.96 -1.89 15.58
N THR A 200 2.01 -2.49 14.40
CA THR A 200 0.86 -3.03 13.67
C THR A 200 0.00 -3.98 14.51
N ASN A 201 0.63 -4.89 15.26
CA ASN A 201 -0.08 -5.90 16.04
C ASN A 201 -0.04 -5.66 17.56
N VAL A 202 0.19 -4.43 18.03
CA VAL A 202 0.28 -4.09 19.47
C VAL A 202 -0.94 -4.50 20.29
N PHE A 203 -2.10 -4.68 19.68
CA PHE A 203 -3.33 -5.14 20.33
C PHE A 203 -3.47 -6.66 20.41
N SER A 204 -2.62 -7.44 19.72
CA SER A 204 -2.68 -8.90 19.73
C SER A 204 -2.04 -9.43 21.02
N PRO A 205 -2.82 -10.11 21.91
CA PRO A 205 -2.33 -10.43 23.25
C PRO A 205 -1.43 -11.67 23.31
N ASP A 206 -1.52 -12.55 22.31
CA ASP A 206 -0.79 -13.82 22.30
C ASP A 206 0.57 -13.68 21.59
N PRO A 207 1.60 -14.46 21.98
CA PRO A 207 2.88 -14.49 21.26
C PRO A 207 2.69 -14.85 19.79
N GLY A 208 3.53 -14.28 18.91
CA GLY A 208 3.56 -14.62 17.49
C GLY A 208 3.93 -16.09 17.28
N ARG A 209 3.31 -16.73 16.28
CA ARG A 209 3.63 -18.10 15.90
C ARG A 209 4.65 -18.14 14.77
N SER A 210 5.50 -19.19 14.77
CA SER A 210 6.43 -19.43 13.67
C SER A 210 5.71 -19.84 12.39
N GLU A 211 6.24 -19.43 11.23
CA GLU A 211 5.80 -19.86 9.92
C GLU A 211 5.82 -21.40 9.77
N LEU A 212 6.86 -22.04 10.31
CA LEU A 212 6.99 -23.50 10.31
C LEU A 212 5.79 -24.21 10.95
N SER A 213 5.13 -23.58 11.94
CA SER A 213 4.00 -24.19 12.66
C SER A 213 2.77 -24.47 11.78
N LEU A 214 2.71 -23.91 10.59
CA LEU A 214 1.58 -24.09 9.67
C LEU A 214 1.67 -25.37 8.84
N GLY A 215 2.88 -25.89 8.62
CA GLY A 215 3.12 -27.03 7.75
C GLY A 215 2.20 -28.21 8.01
N PRO A 216 2.15 -28.75 9.24
CA PRO A 216 1.30 -29.93 9.54
C PRO A 216 -0.18 -29.71 9.26
N ALA A 217 -0.75 -28.56 9.64
CA ALA A 217 -2.16 -28.26 9.41
C ALA A 217 -2.49 -28.09 7.91
N LEU A 218 -1.59 -27.48 7.15
CA LEU A 218 -1.73 -27.33 5.70
C LEU A 218 -1.60 -28.67 4.98
N GLU A 219 -0.68 -29.54 5.40
CA GLU A 219 -0.53 -30.89 4.86
C GLU A 219 -1.78 -31.73 5.09
N GLU A 220 -2.30 -31.75 6.32
CA GLU A 220 -3.53 -32.45 6.67
C GLU A 220 -4.71 -31.95 5.82
N LEU A 221 -4.89 -30.65 5.70
CA LEU A 221 -5.96 -30.04 4.92
C LEU A 221 -5.88 -30.43 3.44
N VAL A 222 -4.70 -30.27 2.84
CA VAL A 222 -4.48 -30.54 1.41
C VAL A 222 -4.60 -32.04 1.09
N ALA A 223 -4.10 -32.93 1.96
CA ALA A 223 -4.20 -34.35 1.80
C ALA A 223 -5.65 -34.84 1.92
N GLY A 224 -6.46 -34.22 2.78
CA GLY A 224 -7.86 -34.54 2.98
C GLY A 224 -8.82 -34.07 1.86
N ALA A 225 -8.38 -33.23 0.97
CA ALA A 225 -9.21 -32.66 -0.09
C ALA A 225 -9.45 -33.69 -1.23
N ALA A 226 -10.72 -33.95 -1.57
CA ALA A 226 -11.09 -34.91 -2.60
C ALA A 226 -10.90 -34.36 -4.04
N GLY A 227 -11.11 -33.06 -4.25
CA GLY A 227 -11.00 -32.40 -5.53
C GLY A 227 -9.70 -31.62 -5.69
N MET A 228 -9.72 -30.68 -6.63
CA MET A 228 -8.62 -29.73 -6.83
C MET A 228 -8.51 -28.77 -5.62
N VAL A 229 -7.29 -28.50 -5.19
CA VAL A 229 -7.01 -27.50 -4.16
C VAL A 229 -6.53 -26.21 -4.83
N VAL A 230 -7.15 -25.10 -4.49
CA VAL A 230 -6.67 -23.77 -4.87
C VAL A 230 -6.37 -23.01 -3.58
N ALA A 231 -5.17 -22.50 -3.44
CA ALA A 231 -4.78 -21.73 -2.26
C ALA A 231 -4.31 -20.33 -2.66
N THR A 232 -4.74 -19.32 -1.91
CA THR A 232 -4.29 -17.95 -2.08
C THR A 232 -3.56 -17.46 -0.83
N THR A 233 -2.53 -16.68 -1.05
CA THR A 233 -1.75 -15.97 -0.02
C THR A 233 -1.16 -14.70 -0.61
N PHE A 234 -0.53 -13.88 0.21
CA PHE A 234 0.27 -12.76 -0.30
C PHE A 234 1.41 -13.29 -1.17
N ALA A 235 1.53 -12.78 -2.40
CA ALA A 235 2.56 -13.21 -3.33
C ALA A 235 3.99 -12.99 -2.79
N SER A 236 4.17 -11.97 -1.97
CA SER A 236 5.42 -11.62 -1.29
C SER A 236 5.79 -12.60 -0.16
N ASN A 237 4.83 -13.33 0.41
CA ASN A 237 5.11 -14.32 1.45
C ASN A 237 5.65 -15.62 0.85
N VAL A 238 6.91 -15.57 0.40
CA VAL A 238 7.62 -16.68 -0.24
C VAL A 238 7.68 -17.92 0.66
N ALA A 239 7.77 -17.72 1.97
CA ALA A 239 7.75 -18.82 2.94
C ALA A 239 6.41 -19.57 2.92
N ARG A 240 5.27 -18.84 2.92
CA ARG A 240 3.94 -19.42 2.82
C ARG A 240 3.71 -20.10 1.48
N VAL A 241 4.14 -19.47 0.38
CA VAL A 241 4.07 -20.08 -0.97
C VAL A 241 4.85 -21.40 -0.99
N LYS A 242 6.04 -21.45 -0.38
CA LYS A 242 6.84 -22.68 -0.24
C LYS A 242 6.09 -23.73 0.58
N THR A 243 5.62 -23.38 1.78
CA THR A 243 4.90 -24.33 2.67
C THR A 243 3.66 -24.91 1.98
N LEU A 244 2.89 -24.11 1.27
CA LEU A 244 1.73 -24.55 0.48
C LEU A 244 2.13 -25.49 -0.66
N ALA A 245 3.19 -25.12 -1.42
CA ALA A 245 3.69 -25.95 -2.51
C ALA A 245 4.20 -27.32 -2.01
N GLU A 246 4.93 -27.32 -0.89
CA GLU A 246 5.41 -28.55 -0.25
C GLU A 246 4.26 -29.43 0.28
N ALA A 247 3.23 -28.83 0.88
CA ALA A 247 2.05 -29.56 1.33
C ALA A 247 1.34 -30.24 0.15
N GLY A 248 1.17 -29.52 -0.98
CA GLY A 248 0.62 -30.10 -2.20
C GLY A 248 1.48 -31.23 -2.77
N HIS A 249 2.78 -31.01 -2.85
CA HIS A 249 3.73 -32.01 -3.37
C HIS A 249 3.73 -33.29 -2.52
N ARG A 250 3.75 -33.17 -1.17
CA ARG A 250 3.65 -34.31 -0.26
C ARG A 250 2.31 -35.05 -0.35
N ALA A 251 1.23 -34.35 -0.71
CA ALA A 251 -0.06 -34.94 -1.00
C ALA A 251 -0.16 -35.54 -2.43
N GLY A 252 0.95 -35.62 -3.19
CA GLY A 252 0.99 -36.17 -4.54
C GLY A 252 0.38 -35.27 -5.61
N ARG A 253 0.22 -33.97 -5.34
CA ARG A 253 -0.37 -33.00 -6.27
C ARG A 253 0.68 -32.29 -7.11
N SER A 254 0.37 -32.05 -8.38
CA SER A 254 1.11 -31.18 -9.27
C SER A 254 0.83 -29.72 -8.91
N ILE A 255 1.88 -28.90 -8.81
CA ILE A 255 1.80 -27.52 -8.34
C ILE A 255 1.81 -26.55 -9.54
N VAL A 256 0.87 -25.62 -9.55
CA VAL A 256 0.78 -24.53 -10.54
C VAL A 256 0.80 -23.20 -9.84
N LEU A 257 1.64 -22.26 -10.32
CA LEU A 257 1.59 -20.88 -9.88
C LEU A 257 0.73 -20.07 -10.86
N LEU A 258 -0.26 -19.34 -10.37
CA LEU A 258 -1.13 -18.50 -11.19
C LEU A 258 -1.17 -17.05 -10.69
N GLY A 259 -0.61 -16.18 -11.49
CA GLY A 259 -0.56 -14.75 -11.25
C GLY A 259 0.87 -14.20 -11.28
N ARG A 260 1.07 -13.20 -12.13
CA ARG A 260 2.39 -12.61 -12.42
C ARG A 260 3.17 -12.18 -11.18
N ALA A 261 2.48 -11.63 -10.17
CA ALA A 261 3.15 -11.21 -8.94
C ALA A 261 3.76 -12.40 -8.18
N MET A 262 3.04 -13.54 -8.09
CA MET A 262 3.56 -14.74 -7.41
C MET A 262 4.73 -15.36 -8.17
N GLU A 263 4.62 -15.45 -9.49
CA GLU A 263 5.70 -15.95 -10.35
C GLU A 263 6.97 -15.09 -10.20
N ARG A 264 6.83 -13.76 -10.25
CA ARG A 264 7.94 -12.80 -10.07
C ARG A 264 8.62 -12.91 -8.70
N MET A 265 7.84 -13.07 -7.63
CA MET A 265 8.39 -13.20 -6.27
C MET A 265 9.17 -14.52 -6.10
N VAL A 266 8.63 -15.63 -6.60
CA VAL A 266 9.31 -16.93 -6.57
C VAL A 266 10.59 -16.91 -7.44
N GLU A 267 10.54 -16.28 -8.60
CA GLU A 267 11.70 -16.10 -9.48
C GLU A 267 12.78 -15.26 -8.79
N ALA A 268 12.44 -14.08 -8.27
CA ALA A 268 13.38 -13.24 -7.53
C ALA A 268 14.01 -13.96 -6.33
N ALA A 269 13.23 -14.76 -5.62
CA ALA A 269 13.71 -15.53 -4.48
C ALA A 269 14.67 -16.66 -4.89
N ARG A 270 14.48 -17.26 -6.08
CA ARG A 270 15.42 -18.23 -6.66
C ARG A 270 16.70 -17.56 -7.14
N GLU A 271 16.59 -16.45 -7.88
CA GLU A 271 17.74 -15.70 -8.42
C GLU A 271 18.66 -15.20 -7.32
N THR A 272 18.11 -14.80 -6.19
CA THR A 272 18.88 -14.30 -5.04
C THR A 272 19.32 -15.40 -4.08
N GLY A 273 18.94 -16.66 -4.34
CA GLY A 273 19.35 -17.81 -3.55
C GLY A 273 18.62 -17.96 -2.20
N VAL A 274 17.65 -17.09 -1.89
CA VAL A 274 16.90 -17.16 -0.63
C VAL A 274 15.85 -18.29 -0.62
N LEU A 275 15.44 -18.75 -1.81
CA LEU A 275 14.51 -19.87 -1.97
C LEU A 275 15.22 -21.10 -2.53
N SER A 276 15.41 -22.09 -1.68
CA SER A 276 15.93 -23.41 -2.06
C SER A 276 14.88 -24.50 -1.82
N GLY A 277 15.02 -25.65 -2.54
CA GLY A 277 14.19 -26.81 -2.33
C GLY A 277 12.70 -26.60 -2.66
N PHE A 278 12.36 -25.64 -3.50
CA PHE A 278 10.98 -25.41 -3.93
C PHE A 278 10.53 -26.51 -4.90
N PRO A 279 9.33 -27.11 -4.73
CA PRO A 279 8.81 -28.13 -5.63
C PRO A 279 8.76 -27.68 -7.09
N THR A 280 8.95 -28.64 -8.01
CA THR A 280 8.76 -28.37 -9.44
C THR A 280 7.32 -27.97 -9.72
N THR A 281 7.15 -26.90 -10.47
CA THR A 281 5.84 -26.41 -10.91
C THR A 281 5.61 -26.79 -12.38
N ILE A 282 4.36 -27.00 -12.73
CA ILE A 282 3.93 -27.22 -14.11
C ILE A 282 3.23 -25.95 -14.65
N SER A 283 3.12 -25.84 -15.98
CA SER A 283 2.40 -24.76 -16.61
C SER A 283 0.87 -24.91 -16.47
N ASP A 284 0.14 -23.83 -16.67
CA ASP A 284 -1.33 -23.85 -16.70
C ASP A 284 -1.89 -24.64 -17.90
N GLU A 285 -1.16 -24.74 -19.01
CA GLU A 285 -1.52 -25.62 -20.13
C GLU A 285 -1.44 -27.09 -19.70
N ALA A 286 -0.32 -27.53 -19.09
CA ALA A 286 -0.12 -28.89 -18.64
C ALA A 286 -1.12 -29.26 -17.53
N ALA A 287 -1.54 -28.32 -16.71
CA ALA A 287 -2.51 -28.54 -15.64
C ALA A 287 -3.88 -29.03 -16.13
N ARG A 288 -4.25 -28.73 -17.37
CA ARG A 288 -5.55 -29.12 -17.94
C ARG A 288 -5.71 -30.63 -18.14
N ASP A 289 -4.59 -31.32 -18.28
CA ASP A 289 -4.52 -32.77 -18.51
C ASP A 289 -4.33 -33.57 -17.20
N ILE A 290 -4.16 -32.87 -16.06
CA ILE A 290 -3.97 -33.50 -14.76
C ILE A 290 -5.34 -33.77 -14.08
N PRO A 291 -5.58 -34.96 -13.54
CA PRO A 291 -6.76 -35.23 -12.72
C PRO A 291 -6.88 -34.24 -11.55
N ARG A 292 -8.11 -33.79 -11.28
CA ARG A 292 -8.35 -32.70 -10.33
C ARG A 292 -7.82 -32.99 -8.93
N GLU A 293 -7.98 -34.21 -8.46
CA GLU A 293 -7.48 -34.72 -7.17
C GLU A 293 -5.95 -34.66 -7.07
N ASN A 294 -5.26 -34.59 -8.20
CA ASN A 294 -3.79 -34.49 -8.27
C ASN A 294 -3.30 -33.07 -8.61
N LEU A 295 -4.16 -32.06 -8.50
CA LEU A 295 -3.84 -30.69 -8.88
C LEU A 295 -3.94 -29.74 -7.68
N MET A 296 -2.95 -28.87 -7.52
CA MET A 296 -2.98 -27.75 -6.59
C MET A 296 -2.52 -26.47 -7.28
N LEU A 297 -3.33 -25.42 -7.17
CA LEU A 297 -3.03 -24.10 -7.70
C LEU A 297 -2.68 -23.14 -6.55
N LEU A 298 -1.60 -22.41 -6.69
CA LEU A 298 -1.27 -21.28 -5.84
C LEU A 298 -1.55 -19.99 -6.62
N VAL A 299 -2.48 -19.18 -6.12
CA VAL A 299 -3.05 -18.09 -6.89
C VAL A 299 -2.92 -16.75 -6.17
N THR A 300 -2.78 -15.65 -6.94
CA THR A 300 -2.89 -14.29 -6.41
C THR A 300 -4.34 -13.92 -6.11
N GLY A 301 -4.54 -12.92 -5.26
CA GLY A 301 -5.88 -12.37 -4.99
C GLY A 301 -6.39 -12.66 -3.58
N SER A 302 -5.49 -12.69 -2.59
CA SER A 302 -5.83 -12.93 -1.19
C SER A 302 -6.64 -11.81 -0.55
N GLN A 303 -6.69 -10.63 -1.18
CA GLN A 303 -7.41 -9.44 -0.71
C GLN A 303 -8.68 -9.14 -1.53
N GLY A 304 -9.10 -10.08 -2.38
CA GLY A 304 -10.31 -9.94 -3.21
C GLY A 304 -10.16 -8.94 -4.35
N GLU A 305 -8.93 -8.71 -4.82
CA GLU A 305 -8.59 -7.80 -5.91
C GLU A 305 -9.28 -8.26 -7.22
N ARG A 306 -10.01 -7.35 -7.85
CA ARG A 306 -10.92 -7.67 -8.97
C ARG A 306 -10.25 -8.33 -10.19
N ARG A 307 -8.95 -8.05 -10.42
CA ARG A 307 -8.17 -8.56 -11.57
C ARG A 307 -7.29 -9.76 -11.22
N ALA A 308 -7.23 -10.16 -9.97
CA ALA A 308 -6.41 -11.28 -9.51
C ALA A 308 -6.96 -12.64 -9.95
N ALA A 309 -6.12 -13.67 -9.91
CA ALA A 309 -6.45 -15.02 -10.35
C ALA A 309 -7.62 -15.61 -9.56
N SER A 310 -7.69 -15.41 -8.23
CA SER A 310 -8.80 -15.85 -7.37
C SER A 310 -10.14 -15.29 -7.84
N ALA A 311 -10.21 -13.97 -8.10
CA ALA A 311 -11.44 -13.33 -8.57
C ALA A 311 -11.84 -13.76 -9.99
N GLN A 312 -10.88 -14.08 -10.85
CA GLN A 312 -11.16 -14.62 -12.19
C GLN A 312 -11.72 -16.03 -12.11
N LEU A 313 -11.14 -16.90 -11.28
CA LEU A 313 -11.67 -18.25 -11.01
C LEU A 313 -13.08 -18.20 -10.41
N ALA A 314 -13.34 -17.29 -9.48
CA ALA A 314 -14.65 -17.08 -8.87
C ALA A 314 -15.72 -16.61 -9.86
N ARG A 315 -15.34 -15.98 -10.99
CA ARG A 315 -16.25 -15.61 -12.09
C ARG A 315 -16.46 -16.72 -13.12
N GLY A 316 -15.84 -17.88 -12.92
CA GLY A 316 -16.05 -19.07 -13.70
C GLY A 316 -14.80 -19.67 -14.33
N LYS A 317 -13.86 -18.89 -14.92
CA LYS A 317 -12.71 -19.48 -15.61
C LYS A 317 -11.50 -18.54 -15.66
N TYR A 318 -10.33 -19.10 -15.39
CA TYR A 318 -9.06 -18.40 -15.57
C TYR A 318 -8.03 -19.31 -16.26
N ARG A 319 -7.43 -18.87 -17.36
CA ARG A 319 -6.45 -19.62 -18.18
C ARG A 319 -6.86 -21.05 -18.52
N GLY A 320 -8.17 -21.27 -18.78
CA GLY A 320 -8.71 -22.57 -19.13
C GLY A 320 -9.10 -23.46 -17.95
N ILE A 321 -8.79 -23.08 -16.72
CA ILE A 321 -9.11 -23.81 -15.50
C ILE A 321 -10.40 -23.26 -14.87
N GLN A 322 -11.26 -24.14 -14.37
CA GLN A 322 -12.51 -23.82 -13.67
C GLN A 322 -12.55 -24.50 -12.32
N MET A 323 -13.13 -23.83 -11.31
CA MET A 323 -13.56 -24.46 -10.05
C MET A 323 -14.88 -25.20 -10.25
N LYS A 324 -15.07 -26.27 -9.48
CA LYS A 324 -16.29 -27.12 -9.50
C LYS A 324 -16.66 -27.53 -8.09
N GLU A 325 -17.89 -28.02 -7.94
CA GLU A 325 -18.36 -28.68 -6.71
C GLU A 325 -17.37 -29.77 -6.26
N GLY A 326 -17.04 -29.76 -4.98
CA GLY A 326 -16.08 -30.68 -4.35
C GLY A 326 -14.61 -30.27 -4.47
N ASP A 327 -14.29 -29.16 -5.15
CA ASP A 327 -12.97 -28.52 -5.04
C ASP A 327 -12.87 -27.71 -3.75
N MET A 328 -11.65 -27.41 -3.34
CA MET A 328 -11.36 -26.59 -2.16
C MET A 328 -10.67 -25.28 -2.55
N PHE A 329 -11.10 -24.17 -1.94
CA PHE A 329 -10.40 -22.89 -1.99
C PHE A 329 -9.93 -22.47 -0.60
N LEU A 330 -8.62 -22.31 -0.41
CA LEU A 330 -8.00 -21.92 0.85
C LEU A 330 -7.50 -20.49 0.81
N PHE A 331 -7.95 -19.64 1.75
CA PHE A 331 -7.34 -18.36 2.07
C PHE A 331 -6.30 -18.57 3.17
N SER A 332 -5.01 -18.68 2.80
CA SER A 332 -3.88 -18.73 3.75
C SER A 332 -3.32 -17.33 4.01
N SER A 333 -4.21 -16.39 4.31
CA SER A 333 -3.90 -14.97 4.56
C SER A 333 -4.97 -14.36 5.44
N LYS A 334 -4.62 -13.33 6.18
CA LYS A 334 -5.60 -12.48 6.87
C LYS A 334 -6.08 -11.38 5.91
N THR A 335 -7.36 -11.05 5.99
CA THR A 335 -7.93 -9.91 5.27
C THR A 335 -7.42 -8.61 5.90
N ILE A 336 -6.86 -7.73 5.10
CA ILE A 336 -6.47 -6.38 5.51
C ILE A 336 -7.73 -5.55 5.73
N PRO A 337 -7.84 -4.77 6.82
CA PRO A 337 -8.96 -3.86 7.03
C PRO A 337 -9.27 -3.00 5.79
N GLY A 338 -10.54 -2.97 5.38
CA GLY A 338 -11.01 -2.28 4.15
C GLY A 338 -11.22 -3.21 2.95
N ASN A 339 -10.62 -4.41 2.95
CA ASN A 339 -10.75 -5.38 1.84
C ASN A 339 -11.87 -6.42 2.05
N GLU A 340 -12.58 -6.38 3.17
CA GLU A 340 -13.57 -7.39 3.58
C GLU A 340 -14.64 -7.61 2.51
N ARG A 341 -15.17 -6.54 1.90
CA ARG A 341 -16.19 -6.63 0.85
C ARG A 341 -15.66 -7.31 -0.42
N GLY A 342 -14.38 -7.14 -0.73
CA GLY A 342 -13.73 -7.80 -1.85
C GLY A 342 -13.58 -9.30 -1.62
N VAL A 343 -13.10 -9.67 -0.44
CA VAL A 343 -12.86 -11.07 -0.03
C VAL A 343 -14.19 -11.84 0.08
N ILE A 344 -15.19 -11.29 0.80
CA ILE A 344 -16.48 -11.95 0.97
C ILE A 344 -17.21 -12.18 -0.36
N ARG A 345 -17.07 -11.25 -1.32
CA ARG A 345 -17.61 -11.44 -2.67
C ARG A 345 -17.01 -12.67 -3.36
N VAL A 346 -15.69 -12.86 -3.27
CA VAL A 346 -14.99 -14.02 -3.84
C VAL A 346 -15.41 -15.30 -3.14
N ILE A 347 -15.51 -15.29 -1.81
CA ILE A 347 -16.00 -16.42 -1.00
C ILE A 347 -17.41 -16.84 -1.42
N ASN A 348 -18.34 -15.87 -1.54
CA ASN A 348 -19.73 -16.16 -1.93
C ASN A 348 -19.80 -16.77 -3.33
N GLN A 349 -19.04 -16.26 -4.30
CA GLN A 349 -19.00 -16.79 -5.66
C GLN A 349 -18.49 -18.25 -5.68
N PHE A 350 -17.48 -18.60 -4.88
CA PHE A 350 -17.03 -19.99 -4.76
C PHE A 350 -18.07 -20.87 -4.06
N SER A 351 -18.72 -20.37 -3.01
CA SER A 351 -19.80 -21.09 -2.32
C SER A 351 -20.98 -21.40 -3.25
N GLU A 352 -21.36 -20.45 -4.12
CA GLU A 352 -22.40 -20.66 -5.15
C GLU A 352 -22.04 -21.75 -6.17
N MET A 353 -20.74 -22.03 -6.37
CA MET A 353 -20.25 -23.10 -7.24
C MET A 353 -20.15 -24.46 -6.52
N GLY A 354 -20.49 -24.55 -5.23
CA GLY A 354 -20.30 -25.74 -4.41
C GLY A 354 -18.83 -26.03 -4.05
N VAL A 355 -17.98 -25.02 -4.07
CA VAL A 355 -16.57 -25.11 -3.67
C VAL A 355 -16.46 -24.98 -2.16
N ASP A 356 -15.69 -25.86 -1.52
CA ASP A 356 -15.40 -25.78 -0.10
C ASP A 356 -14.41 -24.65 0.17
N VAL A 357 -14.86 -23.60 0.86
CA VAL A 357 -14.00 -22.46 1.19
C VAL A 357 -13.48 -22.57 2.62
N VAL A 358 -12.17 -22.52 2.77
CA VAL A 358 -11.45 -22.51 4.05
C VAL A 358 -10.74 -21.17 4.20
N ASP A 359 -11.00 -20.48 5.30
CA ASP A 359 -10.38 -19.20 5.64
C ASP A 359 -9.59 -19.29 6.96
N ASP A 360 -9.06 -18.13 7.42
CA ASP A 360 -8.27 -18.07 8.65
C ASP A 360 -9.12 -17.98 9.94
N SER A 361 -10.43 -18.15 9.89
CA SER A 361 -11.30 -18.06 11.07
C SER A 361 -10.91 -19.03 12.19
N SER A 362 -10.31 -20.17 11.83
CA SER A 362 -9.78 -21.15 12.78
C SER A 362 -8.42 -20.78 13.39
N GLY A 363 -7.71 -19.79 12.83
CA GLY A 363 -6.32 -19.46 13.17
C GLY A 363 -5.29 -20.54 12.82
N LYS A 364 -5.65 -21.58 12.06
CA LYS A 364 -4.76 -22.73 11.77
C LYS A 364 -3.91 -22.54 10.52
N TYR A 365 -4.37 -21.71 9.57
CA TYR A 365 -3.82 -21.67 8.22
C TYR A 365 -3.10 -20.36 7.90
N HIS A 366 -2.97 -19.49 8.90
CA HIS A 366 -2.24 -18.23 8.77
C HIS A 366 -1.49 -17.87 10.05
N VAL A 367 -0.36 -17.18 9.91
CA VAL A 367 0.35 -16.45 10.96
C VAL A 367 0.70 -15.06 10.45
N SER A 368 0.66 -14.07 11.34
CA SER A 368 1.01 -12.70 11.00
C SER A 368 2.50 -12.55 10.69
N GLY A 369 2.85 -11.59 9.83
CA GLY A 369 4.21 -11.14 9.61
C GLY A 369 4.71 -10.13 10.67
N HIS A 370 3.81 -9.56 11.48
CA HIS A 370 4.12 -8.53 12.46
C HIS A 370 4.18 -9.09 13.88
N ALA A 371 5.02 -8.47 14.71
CA ALA A 371 5.19 -8.77 16.11
C ALA A 371 3.91 -8.46 16.89
N ASN A 372 3.44 -9.43 17.66
CA ASN A 372 2.36 -9.25 18.61
C ASN A 372 2.86 -8.54 19.87
N ARG A 373 1.96 -8.11 20.75
CA ARG A 373 2.34 -7.39 22.01
C ARG A 373 3.46 -8.08 22.79
N PRO A 374 3.43 -9.38 23.11
CA PRO A 374 4.51 -10.02 23.86
C PRO A 374 5.85 -10.01 23.11
N ASP A 375 5.83 -10.04 21.78
CA ASP A 375 7.05 -9.98 20.98
C ASP A 375 7.62 -8.57 20.94
N ILE A 376 6.77 -7.53 20.92
CA ILE A 376 7.17 -6.12 21.06
C ILE A 376 7.82 -5.90 22.44
N GLU A 377 7.20 -6.40 23.50
CA GLU A 377 7.76 -6.35 24.85
C GLU A 377 9.12 -7.02 24.93
N ARG A 378 9.26 -8.21 24.34
CA ARG A 378 10.52 -8.93 24.25
C ARG A 378 11.58 -8.17 23.46
N MET A 379 11.20 -7.47 22.38
CA MET A 379 12.10 -6.60 21.64
C MET A 379 12.61 -5.46 22.51
N HIS A 380 11.75 -4.81 23.29
CA HIS A 380 12.17 -3.79 24.27
C HIS A 380 13.20 -4.35 25.27
N ASP A 381 12.99 -5.58 25.77
CA ASP A 381 13.89 -6.21 26.74
C ASP A 381 15.26 -6.58 26.14
N ILE A 382 15.31 -6.95 24.87
CA ILE A 382 16.55 -7.28 24.17
C ILE A 382 17.33 -6.00 23.85
N VAL A 383 16.67 -4.98 23.31
CA VAL A 383 17.31 -3.74 22.85
C VAL A 383 17.65 -2.80 24.00
N ARG A 384 16.81 -2.71 25.01
CA ARG A 384 16.93 -1.80 26.18
C ARG A 384 17.27 -0.36 25.79
N PRO A 385 16.46 0.27 24.92
CA PRO A 385 16.74 1.59 24.42
C PRO A 385 16.54 2.66 25.51
N GLN A 386 17.12 3.87 25.32
CA GLN A 386 16.78 5.02 26.15
C GLN A 386 15.36 5.51 25.86
N MET A 387 14.93 5.43 24.58
CA MET A 387 13.60 5.81 24.18
C MET A 387 13.03 4.86 23.13
N VAL A 388 11.70 4.71 23.11
CA VAL A 388 10.93 3.93 22.15
C VAL A 388 10.05 4.88 21.34
N ILE A 389 10.16 4.83 20.02
CA ILE A 389 9.35 5.60 19.08
C ILE A 389 8.49 4.61 18.28
N PRO A 390 7.20 4.51 18.55
CA PRO A 390 6.28 3.71 17.76
C PRO A 390 6.20 4.20 16.32
N MET A 391 6.22 3.29 15.35
CA MET A 391 6.00 3.55 13.94
C MET A 391 5.09 2.50 13.31
N HIS A 392 4.79 2.62 12.03
CA HIS A 392 4.03 1.67 11.22
C HIS A 392 2.72 1.25 11.89
N GLY A 393 1.74 2.16 11.87
CA GLY A 393 0.44 1.93 12.49
C GLY A 393 -0.45 3.17 12.49
N GLU A 394 -1.75 2.95 12.56
CA GLU A 394 -2.71 4.03 12.82
C GLU A 394 -2.42 4.69 14.17
N HIS A 395 -2.89 5.91 14.36
CA HIS A 395 -2.67 6.65 15.61
C HIS A 395 -3.00 5.85 16.88
N ARG A 396 -4.04 5.01 16.87
CA ARG A 396 -4.40 4.14 18.00
C ARG A 396 -3.32 3.12 18.32
N HIS A 397 -2.63 2.55 17.30
CA HIS A 397 -1.54 1.60 17.48
C HIS A 397 -0.32 2.29 18.09
N LEU A 398 0.06 3.46 17.53
CA LEU A 398 1.18 4.26 18.06
C LEU A 398 0.96 4.66 19.51
N ARG A 399 -0.26 5.09 19.84
CA ARG A 399 -0.63 5.48 21.21
C ARG A 399 -0.54 4.32 22.20
N GLU A 400 -1.06 3.15 21.80
CA GLU A 400 -1.01 1.95 22.65
C GLU A 400 0.43 1.47 22.84
N HIS A 401 1.25 1.49 21.80
CA HIS A 401 2.65 1.10 21.88
C HIS A 401 3.46 2.09 22.74
N ALA A 402 3.24 3.40 22.61
CA ALA A 402 3.86 4.41 23.47
C ALA A 402 3.46 4.22 24.95
N ARG A 403 2.18 3.90 25.23
CA ARG A 403 1.71 3.57 26.58
C ARG A 403 2.43 2.33 27.13
N LEU A 404 2.51 1.26 26.33
CA LEU A 404 3.22 0.04 26.70
C LEU A 404 4.68 0.32 27.03
N ALA A 405 5.38 1.10 26.20
CA ALA A 405 6.77 1.48 26.44
C ALA A 405 6.94 2.28 27.74
N THR A 406 6.05 3.25 27.99
CA THR A 406 6.07 4.09 29.20
C THR A 406 5.80 3.26 30.47
N GLU A 407 4.84 2.34 30.45
CA GLU A 407 4.57 1.41 31.56
C GLU A 407 5.75 0.52 31.90
N ARG A 408 6.62 0.25 30.93
CA ARG A 408 7.87 -0.51 31.08
C ARG A 408 9.07 0.37 31.47
N GLY A 409 8.86 1.67 31.68
CA GLY A 409 9.88 2.62 32.16
C GLY A 409 10.71 3.27 31.05
N TYR A 410 10.38 3.10 29.75
CA TYR A 410 11.06 3.77 28.66
C TYR A 410 10.47 5.17 28.39
N GLN A 411 11.31 6.10 27.95
CA GLN A 411 10.83 7.36 27.38
C GLN A 411 10.15 7.05 26.04
N SER A 412 8.98 7.60 25.80
CA SER A 412 8.26 7.37 24.56
C SER A 412 7.38 8.55 24.18
N ALA A 413 7.13 8.73 22.91
CA ALA A 413 6.20 9.72 22.37
C ALA A 413 5.43 9.14 21.19
N VAL A 414 4.18 9.58 21.02
CA VAL A 414 3.42 9.35 19.79
C VAL A 414 3.91 10.33 18.76
N VAL A 415 4.49 9.82 17.69
CA VAL A 415 5.00 10.61 16.57
C VAL A 415 4.14 10.30 15.34
N VAL A 416 3.65 11.33 14.66
CA VAL A 416 2.85 11.20 13.45
C VAL A 416 3.58 11.85 12.26
N ASN A 417 3.11 11.57 11.05
CA ASN A 417 3.70 12.16 9.84
C ASN A 417 3.81 13.68 9.96
N GLY A 418 4.97 14.22 9.56
CA GLY A 418 5.29 15.63 9.66
C GLY A 418 5.79 16.12 11.01
N MET A 419 5.78 15.30 12.04
CA MET A 419 6.31 15.66 13.35
C MET A 419 7.81 15.33 13.43
N MET A 420 8.67 16.32 13.28
CA MET A 420 10.12 16.15 13.44
C MET A 420 10.47 16.09 14.91
N MET A 421 11.08 14.99 15.35
CA MET A 421 11.50 14.76 16.72
C MET A 421 13.00 14.93 16.87
N ASP A 422 13.44 15.67 17.88
CA ASP A 422 14.83 15.69 18.33
C ASP A 422 15.04 14.51 19.31
N LEU A 423 15.98 13.62 18.95
CA LEU A 423 16.35 12.44 19.71
C LEU A 423 17.67 12.61 20.48
N SER A 424 18.29 13.78 20.45
CA SER A 424 19.60 14.03 21.08
C SER A 424 19.50 14.14 22.60
N GLY A 425 18.32 14.48 23.15
CA GLY A 425 18.07 14.62 24.58
C GLY A 425 17.87 13.29 25.30
N ASN A 426 17.53 13.38 26.60
CA ASN A 426 17.19 12.20 27.42
C ASN A 426 15.78 11.65 27.14
N ALA A 427 14.94 12.44 26.49
CA ALA A 427 13.60 12.07 26.04
C ALA A 427 13.35 12.68 24.66
N PRO A 428 12.47 12.07 23.84
CA PRO A 428 12.10 12.62 22.55
C PRO A 428 11.36 13.95 22.75
N SER A 429 11.71 14.97 21.94
CA SER A 429 11.05 16.27 21.98
C SER A 429 10.74 16.76 20.55
N VAL A 430 9.65 17.51 20.39
CA VAL A 430 9.28 18.05 19.08
C VAL A 430 10.26 19.16 18.71
N ALA A 431 10.92 18.99 17.57
CA ALA A 431 11.82 19.99 17.01
C ALA A 431 11.09 20.95 16.07
N GLU A 432 10.22 20.40 15.21
CA GLU A 432 9.54 21.15 14.15
C GLU A 432 8.30 20.37 13.67
N TYR A 433 7.34 21.05 13.06
CA TYR A 433 6.28 20.46 12.28
C TYR A 433 6.48 20.75 10.80
N VAL A 434 6.51 19.72 9.99
CA VAL A 434 6.70 19.77 8.55
C VAL A 434 5.37 19.45 7.87
N GLU A 435 5.04 20.20 6.84
CA GLU A 435 3.86 19.88 6.01
C GLU A 435 4.08 18.54 5.30
N THR A 436 3.13 17.66 5.44
CA THR A 436 3.10 16.33 4.79
C THR A 436 1.74 16.06 4.21
N GLY A 437 1.66 15.09 3.31
CA GLY A 437 0.40 14.76 2.64
C GLY A 437 0.54 13.53 1.76
N ARG A 438 -0.26 13.49 0.71
CA ARG A 438 -0.32 12.40 -0.25
C ARG A 438 -0.12 12.92 -1.66
N THR A 439 0.62 12.17 -2.45
CA THR A 439 0.73 12.32 -3.90
C THR A 439 0.01 11.14 -4.53
N TYR A 440 -0.93 11.39 -5.42
CA TYR A 440 -1.65 10.35 -6.14
C TYR A 440 -0.97 10.07 -7.48
N LEU A 441 -0.79 8.79 -7.82
CA LEU A 441 -0.43 8.38 -9.16
C LEU A 441 -1.73 8.10 -9.93
N ASP A 442 -1.95 8.84 -10.99
CA ASP A 442 -3.14 8.77 -11.85
C ASP A 442 -2.68 8.50 -13.29
N GLY A 443 -2.72 7.23 -13.69
CA GLY A 443 -2.07 6.79 -14.92
C GLY A 443 -0.55 6.97 -14.83
N SER A 444 -0.01 7.90 -15.60
CA SER A 444 1.43 8.23 -15.61
C SER A 444 1.77 9.55 -14.89
N VAL A 445 0.79 10.21 -14.29
CA VAL A 445 0.93 11.57 -13.73
C VAL A 445 0.84 11.53 -12.21
N LYS A 446 1.77 12.21 -11.55
CA LYS A 446 1.69 12.48 -10.10
C LYS A 446 0.85 13.74 -9.88
N ILE A 447 -0.22 13.65 -9.10
CA ILE A 447 -1.12 14.75 -8.74
C ILE A 447 -1.13 14.94 -7.21
N GLY A 448 -1.19 16.19 -6.77
CA GLY A 448 -1.26 16.52 -5.35
C GLY A 448 -2.66 16.24 -4.76
N ALA A 449 -2.72 15.94 -3.49
CA ALA A 449 -4.00 15.73 -2.80
C ALA A 449 -4.92 16.95 -2.83
N LEU A 450 -4.35 18.15 -2.96
CA LEU A 450 -5.08 19.43 -2.97
C LEU A 450 -5.46 19.91 -4.37
N ASP A 451 -5.04 19.22 -5.44
CA ASP A 451 -5.30 19.62 -6.84
C ASP A 451 -6.79 19.57 -7.25
N GLY A 452 -7.64 19.04 -6.40
CA GLY A 452 -9.09 19.01 -6.60
C GLY A 452 -9.60 17.87 -7.47
N ILE A 453 -8.75 17.20 -8.23
CA ILE A 453 -9.12 16.14 -9.20
C ILE A 453 -9.90 15.00 -8.52
N ILE A 454 -9.41 14.51 -7.40
CA ILE A 454 -10.07 13.41 -6.66
C ILE A 454 -11.41 13.86 -6.09
N ARG A 455 -11.48 15.06 -5.54
CA ARG A 455 -12.72 15.67 -5.05
C ARG A 455 -13.77 15.77 -6.17
N ASP A 456 -13.36 16.16 -7.36
CA ASP A 456 -14.27 16.28 -8.50
C ASP A 456 -14.75 14.91 -8.99
N ARG A 457 -13.89 13.88 -9.00
CA ARG A 457 -14.31 12.48 -9.26
C ARG A 457 -15.35 11.98 -8.26
N ILE A 458 -15.12 12.25 -6.96
CA ILE A 458 -16.08 11.88 -5.89
C ILE A 458 -17.41 12.60 -6.12
N ARG A 459 -17.39 13.90 -6.45
CA ARG A 459 -18.62 14.68 -6.73
C ARG A 459 -19.37 14.14 -7.93
N MET A 460 -18.69 13.84 -9.03
CA MET A 460 -19.31 13.21 -10.20
C MET A 460 -19.89 11.83 -9.88
N ALA A 461 -19.18 11.01 -9.10
CA ALA A 461 -19.68 9.70 -8.68
C ALA A 461 -20.95 9.79 -7.82
N LEU A 462 -21.05 10.79 -6.96
CA LEU A 462 -22.20 10.99 -6.07
C LEU A 462 -23.40 11.65 -6.75
N ASN A 463 -23.16 12.58 -7.68
CA ASN A 463 -24.19 13.48 -8.18
C ASN A 463 -24.43 13.38 -9.70
N GLY A 464 -23.57 12.69 -10.45
CA GLY A 464 -23.57 12.67 -11.91
C GLY A 464 -23.06 13.98 -12.52
N HIS A 465 -23.13 14.04 -13.85
CA HIS A 465 -22.61 15.17 -14.63
C HIS A 465 -23.59 15.57 -15.73
N VAL A 466 -23.66 16.87 -16.02
CA VAL A 466 -24.40 17.45 -17.16
C VAL A 466 -23.43 18.31 -17.98
N THR A 467 -23.42 18.13 -19.28
CA THR A 467 -22.80 19.05 -20.23
C THR A 467 -23.90 19.92 -20.85
N VAL A 468 -23.70 21.22 -20.85
CA VAL A 468 -24.59 22.20 -21.49
C VAL A 468 -23.81 22.90 -22.60
N THR A 469 -24.31 22.90 -23.82
CA THR A 469 -23.70 23.61 -24.95
C THR A 469 -24.66 24.68 -25.46
N VAL A 470 -24.18 25.90 -25.59
CA VAL A 470 -24.92 27.05 -26.12
C VAL A 470 -24.12 27.70 -27.25
N ILE A 471 -24.81 28.03 -28.33
CA ILE A 471 -24.23 28.77 -29.43
C ILE A 471 -24.88 30.17 -29.48
N LEU A 472 -24.08 31.20 -29.59
CA LEU A 472 -24.50 32.59 -29.71
C LEU A 472 -24.08 33.13 -31.10
N ASP A 473 -24.93 33.97 -31.68
CA ASP A 473 -24.63 34.64 -32.98
C ASP A 473 -23.70 35.86 -32.81
N GLU A 474 -23.46 36.61 -33.89
CA GLU A 474 -22.64 37.82 -33.92
C GLU A 474 -23.20 38.97 -33.06
N GLN A 475 -24.46 38.93 -32.68
CA GLN A 475 -25.18 39.90 -31.84
C GLN A 475 -25.25 39.47 -30.39
N ASP A 476 -24.65 38.34 -30.03
CA ASP A 476 -24.72 37.69 -28.73
C ASP A 476 -26.09 37.09 -28.38
N GLU A 477 -26.94 36.85 -29.39
CA GLU A 477 -28.26 36.22 -29.25
C GLU A 477 -28.14 34.69 -29.39
N PRO A 478 -28.94 33.89 -28.64
CA PRO A 478 -28.95 32.44 -28.76
C PRO A 478 -29.30 31.95 -30.14
N LEU A 479 -28.42 31.16 -30.76
CA LEU A 479 -28.60 30.53 -32.05
C LEU A 479 -29.06 29.07 -31.89
N GLY A 480 -30.37 28.89 -31.83
CA GLY A 480 -30.99 27.58 -31.60
C GLY A 480 -31.19 27.25 -30.11
N GLU A 481 -31.64 26.02 -29.86
CA GLU A 481 -31.85 25.51 -28.53
C GLU A 481 -30.51 25.06 -27.89
N PRO A 482 -30.34 25.20 -26.56
CA PRO A 482 -29.18 24.63 -25.89
C PRO A 482 -29.22 23.10 -26.00
N TRP A 483 -28.05 22.50 -26.11
CA TRP A 483 -27.92 21.04 -26.14
C TRP A 483 -27.36 20.53 -24.82
N CYS A 484 -27.95 19.45 -24.29
CA CYS A 484 -27.54 18.82 -23.05
C CYS A 484 -27.13 17.35 -23.26
N ASP A 485 -26.11 16.93 -22.51
CA ASP A 485 -25.76 15.52 -22.35
C ASP A 485 -25.59 15.19 -20.87
N THR A 486 -25.93 13.95 -20.48
CA THR A 486 -25.94 13.54 -19.08
C THR A 486 -25.18 12.24 -18.88
N VAL A 487 -24.35 12.20 -17.82
CA VAL A 487 -23.60 11.01 -17.43
C VAL A 487 -23.86 10.65 -15.97
N GLY A 488 -24.27 9.40 -15.73
CA GLY A 488 -24.51 8.90 -14.36
C GLY A 488 -25.75 9.50 -13.69
N LEU A 489 -26.77 9.91 -14.45
CA LEU A 489 -28.05 10.40 -13.99
C LEU A 489 -29.20 9.50 -14.46
N ALA A 490 -30.35 9.59 -13.80
CA ALA A 490 -31.56 8.92 -14.25
C ALA A 490 -32.05 9.55 -15.57
N GLU A 491 -32.53 8.73 -16.51
CA GLU A 491 -33.03 9.20 -17.80
C GLU A 491 -34.30 10.03 -17.70
N THR A 492 -35.17 9.72 -16.70
CA THR A 492 -36.43 10.41 -16.45
C THR A 492 -36.53 10.84 -14.98
N GLY A 493 -37.26 11.94 -14.73
CA GLY A 493 -37.49 12.47 -13.38
C GLY A 493 -38.96 12.44 -12.97
N ARG A 494 -39.33 13.40 -12.13
CA ARG A 494 -40.72 13.54 -11.59
C ARG A 494 -41.75 13.78 -12.67
N SER A 495 -41.38 14.48 -13.75
CA SER A 495 -42.28 14.79 -14.86
C SER A 495 -42.57 13.59 -15.77
N ASN A 496 -41.84 12.48 -15.64
CA ASN A 496 -41.79 11.36 -16.57
C ASN A 496 -41.32 11.72 -17.99
N ALA A 497 -40.86 12.94 -18.23
CA ALA A 497 -40.18 13.34 -19.45
C ALA A 497 -38.70 12.97 -19.39
N LEU A 498 -38.00 12.92 -20.52
CA LEU A 498 -36.56 12.73 -20.54
C LEU A 498 -35.86 13.91 -19.86
N LEU A 499 -34.95 13.62 -18.94
CA LEU A 499 -34.25 14.66 -18.15
C LEU A 499 -33.52 15.65 -19.07
N VAL A 500 -32.95 15.17 -20.18
CA VAL A 500 -32.26 16.00 -21.16
C VAL A 500 -33.24 17.02 -21.76
N GLU A 501 -34.46 16.60 -22.18
CA GLU A 501 -35.46 17.48 -22.76
C GLU A 501 -35.92 18.55 -21.77
N VAL A 502 -36.14 18.18 -20.49
CA VAL A 502 -36.52 19.15 -19.44
C VAL A 502 -35.40 20.15 -19.16
N LEU A 503 -34.13 19.69 -19.17
CA LEU A 503 -32.96 20.57 -19.03
C LEU A 503 -32.88 21.57 -20.18
N GLU A 504 -33.01 21.10 -21.43
CA GLU A 504 -32.95 21.94 -22.63
C GLU A 504 -34.08 22.96 -22.68
N GLU A 505 -35.29 22.58 -22.29
CA GLU A 505 -36.43 23.48 -22.20
C GLU A 505 -36.20 24.58 -21.15
N ASP A 506 -35.81 24.22 -19.92
CA ASP A 506 -35.57 25.20 -18.84
C ASP A 506 -34.42 26.14 -19.17
N LEU A 507 -33.35 25.64 -19.79
CA LEU A 507 -32.23 26.44 -20.25
C LEU A 507 -32.61 27.37 -21.40
N SER A 508 -33.45 26.91 -22.34
CA SER A 508 -34.02 27.70 -23.43
C SER A 508 -34.86 28.85 -22.89
N GLN A 509 -35.73 28.55 -21.92
CA GLN A 509 -36.54 29.58 -21.22
C GLN A 509 -35.69 30.59 -20.45
N PHE A 510 -34.58 30.14 -19.83
CA PHE A 510 -33.62 31.03 -19.18
C PHE A 510 -32.97 31.96 -20.20
N LEU A 511 -32.43 31.42 -21.31
CA LEU A 511 -31.76 32.19 -22.36
C LEU A 511 -32.69 33.24 -22.98
N GLY A 512 -33.96 32.89 -23.26
CA GLY A 512 -34.96 33.82 -23.78
C GLY A 512 -35.34 34.97 -22.83
N ARG A 513 -34.98 34.88 -21.54
CA ARG A 513 -35.25 35.95 -20.53
C ARG A 513 -33.96 36.63 -20.05
N ALA A 514 -32.80 36.14 -20.46
CA ALA A 514 -31.51 36.67 -20.05
C ALA A 514 -31.27 38.05 -20.66
N GLY A 515 -30.82 39.00 -19.87
CA GLY A 515 -30.51 40.34 -20.37
C GLY A 515 -29.14 40.41 -21.01
N ASP A 516 -28.95 41.36 -21.93
CA ASP A 516 -27.68 41.60 -22.68
C ASP A 516 -26.40 41.54 -21.85
N LYS A 517 -26.44 42.05 -20.61
CA LYS A 517 -25.30 42.03 -19.71
C LYS A 517 -24.84 40.61 -19.31
N THR A 518 -25.78 39.67 -19.30
CA THR A 518 -25.49 38.27 -18.99
C THR A 518 -25.06 37.54 -20.26
N LEU A 519 -25.72 37.75 -21.38
CA LEU A 519 -25.42 37.11 -22.65
C LEU A 519 -24.04 37.51 -23.21
N ARG A 520 -23.57 38.74 -22.95
CA ARG A 520 -22.26 39.27 -23.41
C ARG A 520 -21.09 38.92 -22.50
N ASP A 521 -21.33 38.36 -21.34
CA ASP A 521 -20.31 38.05 -20.34
C ASP A 521 -20.28 36.53 -20.11
N ASP A 522 -19.26 35.85 -20.63
CA ASP A 522 -19.14 34.38 -20.59
C ASP A 522 -19.18 33.83 -19.18
N ASP A 523 -18.49 34.47 -18.23
CA ASP A 523 -18.44 34.01 -16.85
C ASP A 523 -19.84 34.06 -16.18
N LYS A 524 -20.58 35.16 -16.40
CA LYS A 524 -21.95 35.31 -15.87
C LYS A 524 -22.94 34.37 -16.54
N LEU A 525 -22.79 34.16 -17.84
CA LEU A 525 -23.65 33.26 -18.59
C LEU A 525 -23.39 31.82 -18.16
N GLU A 526 -22.13 31.42 -18.06
CA GLU A 526 -21.74 30.09 -17.57
C GLU A 526 -22.28 29.81 -16.17
N GLU A 527 -22.11 30.75 -15.21
CA GLU A 527 -22.62 30.61 -13.85
C GLU A 527 -24.15 30.46 -13.83
N ALA A 528 -24.84 31.27 -14.62
CA ALA A 528 -26.30 31.24 -14.70
C ALA A 528 -26.82 29.94 -15.31
N LEU A 529 -26.25 29.47 -16.42
CA LEU A 529 -26.59 28.19 -17.06
C LEU A 529 -26.33 27.01 -16.12
N ARG A 530 -25.17 27.01 -15.44
CA ARG A 530 -24.81 26.00 -14.44
C ARG A 530 -25.82 25.96 -13.31
N ARG A 531 -26.23 27.11 -12.82
CA ARG A 531 -27.25 27.22 -11.75
C ARG A 531 -28.62 26.72 -12.21
N THR A 532 -29.04 27.07 -13.42
CA THR A 532 -30.33 26.62 -13.99
C THR A 532 -30.35 25.11 -14.13
N ALA A 533 -29.33 24.52 -14.78
CA ALA A 533 -29.22 23.07 -14.96
C ALA A 533 -29.24 22.30 -13.62
N ARG A 534 -28.54 22.81 -12.60
CA ARG A 534 -28.57 22.22 -11.24
C ARG A 534 -29.94 22.33 -10.56
N GLN A 535 -30.67 23.42 -10.77
CA GLN A 535 -32.00 23.60 -10.22
C GLN A 535 -33.00 22.65 -10.87
N THR A 536 -32.98 22.55 -12.19
CA THR A 536 -33.83 21.64 -12.97
C THR A 536 -33.58 20.18 -12.56
N ALA A 537 -32.30 19.74 -12.56
CA ALA A 537 -31.94 18.39 -12.12
C ALA A 537 -32.35 18.12 -10.65
N GLN A 538 -32.19 19.10 -9.76
CA GLN A 538 -32.65 18.97 -8.36
C GLN A 538 -34.18 18.84 -8.26
N ALA A 539 -34.95 19.55 -9.09
CA ALA A 539 -36.38 19.45 -9.12
C ALA A 539 -36.88 18.10 -9.66
N GLU A 540 -36.24 17.62 -10.74
CA GLU A 540 -36.64 16.40 -11.45
C GLU A 540 -36.17 15.12 -10.75
N ILE A 541 -34.90 15.03 -10.36
CA ILE A 541 -34.29 13.80 -9.88
C ILE A 541 -33.67 13.89 -8.46
N GLY A 542 -33.80 15.05 -7.79
CA GLY A 542 -33.29 15.25 -6.43
C GLY A 542 -31.75 15.31 -6.33
N LYS A 543 -31.03 15.45 -7.44
CA LYS A 543 -29.56 15.53 -7.51
C LYS A 543 -29.09 16.89 -8.00
N LYS A 544 -27.91 17.32 -7.53
CA LYS A 544 -27.21 18.52 -8.01
C LYS A 544 -25.94 18.09 -8.76
N PRO A 545 -26.03 17.79 -10.06
CA PRO A 545 -24.88 17.28 -10.81
C PRO A 545 -23.74 18.30 -10.91
N GLU A 546 -22.55 17.81 -11.21
CA GLU A 546 -21.49 18.68 -11.73
C GLU A 546 -21.88 19.09 -13.16
N VAL A 547 -21.63 20.36 -13.50
CA VAL A 547 -22.08 20.94 -14.77
C VAL A 547 -20.90 21.58 -15.48
N THR A 548 -20.68 21.16 -16.72
CA THR A 548 -19.78 21.82 -17.67
C THR A 548 -20.61 22.61 -18.66
N VAL A 549 -20.30 23.87 -18.85
CA VAL A 549 -20.95 24.74 -19.82
C VAL A 549 -19.95 25.06 -20.93
N VAL A 550 -20.36 24.89 -22.17
CA VAL A 550 -19.61 25.24 -23.38
C VAL A 550 -20.36 26.35 -24.11
N ILE A 551 -19.77 27.53 -24.17
CA ILE A 551 -20.33 28.67 -24.90
C ILE A 551 -19.52 28.86 -26.19
N SER A 552 -20.17 28.81 -27.34
CA SER A 552 -19.58 29.09 -28.65
C SER A 552 -20.19 30.37 -29.24
N ARG A 553 -19.35 31.33 -29.62
CA ARG A 553 -19.77 32.56 -30.29
C ARG A 553 -19.40 32.52 -31.74
N MET A 554 -20.37 32.74 -32.62
CA MET A 554 -20.08 32.94 -34.03
C MET A 554 -19.49 34.35 -34.19
N ARG A 555 -18.37 34.45 -34.91
CA ARG A 555 -17.67 35.71 -35.22
C ARG A 555 -17.67 35.94 -36.72
#